data_0919e8285a94764d21346ac063ca3aa2
#
_entry.id   0919e8285a94764d21346ac063ca3aa2
#
_cell.length_a   1.000
_cell.length_b   1.000
_cell.length_c   1.000
_cell.angle_alpha   90.00
_cell.angle_beta   90.00
_cell.angle_gamma   90.00
#
_symmetry.space_group_name_H-M   'P 1'
#
loop_
_entity.id
_entity.type
_entity.pdbx_description
1 polymer ?
#
loop_
_entity_poly.entity_id
_entity_poly.type
_entity_poly.pdbx_seq_one_letter_code
_entity_poly.pdbx_strand_id
1 'polypeptide(L)'
;SSDKLCELIIKKLKLNTMSSIGVIGLGVMGEGIALNIAEQKFKISVYNRTIPGEEKIVQQFLDNYINFKSIKGFTNIETFIMSIERPRKIWLMIKSGKAIDKLIKEILPFLNSGDVIIDGGNSHYSDTQRRLIELEKNNIYFAGCGVSGGQKGARHGASLMFGGNSKAYELLSPVLNKIAAKDKDGNPCQGYMGNDGAGHFIKMVHNGIEYADMQILAETFSVLKDQMTYPEIVLIFQKMNTGFESSYLLEITIEILQKKEGNHYLIDLILDQASNKGTGMWSSKAALDLGEVNTMISSAVFARYLSSMKTQRL
;
A
#
# COMPACT_ATOMS: atom_id res chain seq x y z
N SER A 1 -25.48 -22.66 35.87
CA SER A 1 -25.81 -23.90 35.22
C SER A 1 -24.67 -24.30 34.29
N SER A 2 -24.35 -25.57 34.27
CA SER A 2 -23.26 -26.19 33.50
C SER A 2 -23.29 -25.81 32.01
N ASP A 3 -24.49 -25.71 31.39
CA ASP A 3 -24.67 -25.43 29.97
C ASP A 3 -24.17 -24.02 29.57
N LYS A 4 -24.46 -23.00 30.39
CA LYS A 4 -23.94 -21.62 30.13
C LYS A 4 -22.43 -21.55 30.22
N LEU A 5 -21.82 -22.35 31.10
CA LEU A 5 -20.36 -22.42 31.23
C LEU A 5 -19.74 -23.13 30.02
N CYS A 6 -20.34 -24.24 29.58
CA CYS A 6 -19.93 -24.94 28.36
C CYS A 6 -20.06 -24.08 27.11
N GLU A 7 -21.17 -23.34 26.94
CA GLU A 7 -21.33 -22.40 25.83
C GLU A 7 -20.28 -21.27 25.88
N LEU A 8 -19.99 -20.73 27.06
CA LEU A 8 -18.93 -19.71 27.24
C LEU A 8 -17.53 -20.26 26.93
N ILE A 9 -17.22 -21.49 27.33
CA ILE A 9 -15.95 -22.17 27.06
C ILE A 9 -15.83 -22.44 25.55
N ILE A 10 -16.86 -22.97 24.90
CA ILE A 10 -16.89 -23.22 23.47
C ILE A 10 -16.75 -21.92 22.68
N LYS A 11 -17.45 -20.86 23.09
CA LYS A 11 -17.31 -19.52 22.49
C LYS A 11 -15.90 -18.96 22.66
N LYS A 12 -15.30 -19.12 23.85
CA LYS A 12 -13.93 -18.68 24.13
C LYS A 12 -12.87 -19.50 23.37
N LEU A 13 -13.09 -20.81 23.19
CA LEU A 13 -12.23 -21.68 22.39
C LEU A 13 -12.35 -21.35 20.89
N LYS A 14 -13.55 -21.12 20.38
CA LYS A 14 -13.77 -20.67 18.98
C LYS A 14 -13.12 -19.32 18.73
N LEU A 15 -13.27 -18.33 19.61
CA LEU A 15 -12.61 -17.03 19.50
C LEU A 15 -11.07 -17.16 19.53
N ASN A 16 -10.54 -18.09 20.32
CA ASN A 16 -9.09 -18.33 20.38
C ASN A 16 -8.50 -18.92 19.09
N THR A 17 -9.36 -19.45 18.19
CA THR A 17 -8.93 -20.00 16.90
C THR A 17 -9.15 -19.05 15.71
N MET A 18 -9.93 -17.97 15.89
CA MET A 18 -10.23 -17.00 14.80
C MET A 18 -9.08 -16.02 14.60
N SER A 19 -9.01 -15.49 13.40
CA SER A 19 -8.04 -14.45 13.04
C SER A 19 -8.60 -13.06 13.32
N SER A 20 -7.73 -12.14 13.76
CA SER A 20 -8.13 -10.77 14.07
C SER A 20 -8.36 -9.92 12.81
N ILE A 21 -7.73 -10.33 11.70
CA ILE A 21 -7.81 -9.64 10.42
C ILE A 21 -7.56 -10.62 9.26
N GLY A 22 -8.15 -10.34 8.10
CA GLY A 22 -7.90 -11.07 6.87
C GLY A 22 -7.20 -10.20 5.82
N VAL A 23 -6.31 -10.80 5.03
CA VAL A 23 -5.68 -10.14 3.87
C VAL A 23 -6.01 -10.92 2.61
N ILE A 24 -6.52 -10.23 1.60
CA ILE A 24 -6.83 -10.77 0.28
C ILE A 24 -5.82 -10.25 -0.74
N GLY A 25 -5.14 -11.18 -1.42
CA GLY A 25 -4.12 -10.88 -2.42
C GLY A 25 -2.71 -10.98 -1.85
N LEU A 26 -1.96 -11.99 -2.32
CA LEU A 26 -0.60 -12.30 -1.89
C LEU A 26 0.43 -11.94 -2.97
N GLY A 27 0.19 -10.84 -3.69
CA GLY A 27 1.25 -10.20 -4.47
C GLY A 27 2.28 -9.53 -3.54
N VAL A 28 3.35 -8.98 -4.11
CA VAL A 28 4.50 -8.40 -3.36
C VAL A 28 4.08 -7.51 -2.18
N MET A 29 3.12 -6.61 -2.38
CA MET A 29 2.65 -5.71 -1.32
C MET A 29 1.77 -6.43 -0.29
N GLY A 30 0.88 -7.31 -0.75
CA GLY A 30 -0.03 -8.05 0.14
C GLY A 30 0.71 -9.05 1.02
N GLU A 31 1.71 -9.74 0.48
CA GLU A 31 2.63 -10.58 1.24
C GLU A 31 3.34 -9.76 2.33
N GLY A 32 3.91 -8.60 1.96
CA GLY A 32 4.59 -7.72 2.91
C GLY A 32 3.69 -7.27 4.06
N ILE A 33 2.47 -6.80 3.76
CA ILE A 33 1.47 -6.39 4.77
C ILE A 33 1.06 -7.57 5.65
N ALA A 34 0.81 -8.76 5.06
CA ALA A 34 0.42 -9.95 5.82
C ALA A 34 1.51 -10.36 6.83
N LEU A 35 2.76 -10.36 6.40
CA LEU A 35 3.90 -10.70 7.25
C LEU A 35 4.13 -9.65 8.35
N ASN A 36 4.01 -8.36 8.01
CA ASN A 36 4.14 -7.28 8.98
C ASN A 36 3.07 -7.40 10.08
N ILE A 37 1.80 -7.64 9.70
CA ILE A 37 0.71 -7.87 10.67
C ILE A 37 1.01 -9.09 11.56
N ALA A 38 1.46 -10.20 10.99
CA ALA A 38 1.78 -11.43 11.73
C ALA A 38 2.96 -11.24 12.69
N GLU A 39 3.97 -10.48 12.32
CA GLU A 39 5.13 -10.14 13.15
C GLU A 39 4.75 -9.32 14.38
N GLN A 40 3.71 -8.47 14.25
CA GLN A 40 3.10 -7.76 15.38
C GLN A 40 2.20 -8.65 16.26
N LYS A 41 2.28 -9.98 16.09
CA LYS A 41 1.57 -11.01 16.88
C LYS A 41 0.04 -11.02 16.71
N PHE A 42 -0.49 -10.41 15.67
CA PHE A 42 -1.89 -10.58 15.29
C PHE A 42 -2.09 -11.95 14.62
N LYS A 43 -3.22 -12.60 14.91
CA LYS A 43 -3.68 -13.77 14.16
C LYS A 43 -4.26 -13.30 12.84
N ILE A 44 -3.79 -13.88 11.75
CA ILE A 44 -4.16 -13.41 10.40
C ILE A 44 -4.62 -14.58 9.53
N SER A 45 -5.66 -14.34 8.74
CA SER A 45 -6.05 -15.19 7.63
C SER A 45 -5.60 -14.55 6.31
N VAL A 46 -5.03 -15.34 5.41
CA VAL A 46 -4.65 -14.88 4.08
C VAL A 46 -5.40 -15.67 3.01
N TYR A 47 -5.78 -14.97 1.96
CA TYR A 47 -6.47 -15.56 0.82
C TYR A 47 -5.86 -15.08 -0.49
N ASN A 48 -5.68 -16.00 -1.42
CA ASN A 48 -5.47 -15.69 -2.84
C ASN A 48 -6.40 -16.53 -3.69
N ARG A 49 -6.90 -15.95 -4.78
CA ARG A 49 -7.74 -16.67 -5.74
C ARG A 49 -6.95 -17.82 -6.37
N THR A 50 -7.67 -18.86 -6.81
CA THR A 50 -7.08 -19.97 -7.53
C THR A 50 -7.46 -19.84 -9.01
N ILE A 51 -6.52 -19.40 -9.83
CA ILE A 51 -6.63 -19.31 -11.30
C ILE A 51 -5.39 -19.94 -11.94
N PRO A 52 -5.42 -20.28 -13.24
CA PRO A 52 -4.26 -20.80 -13.94
C PRO A 52 -3.00 -19.94 -13.71
N GLY A 53 -1.95 -20.58 -13.20
CA GLY A 53 -0.68 -19.93 -12.81
C GLY A 53 -0.62 -19.36 -11.39
N GLU A 54 -1.73 -19.32 -10.65
CA GLU A 54 -1.79 -18.83 -9.26
C GLU A 54 -2.25 -19.90 -8.25
N GLU A 55 -2.33 -21.19 -8.64
CA GLU A 55 -2.92 -22.26 -7.83
C GLU A 55 -2.16 -22.54 -6.54
N LYS A 56 -0.86 -22.30 -6.54
CA LYS A 56 0.06 -22.65 -5.43
C LYS A 56 0.46 -21.45 -4.57
N ILE A 57 0.01 -20.23 -4.86
CA ILE A 57 0.47 -19.01 -4.17
C ILE A 57 0.28 -19.10 -2.66
N VAL A 58 -0.90 -19.53 -2.19
CA VAL A 58 -1.19 -19.67 -0.76
C VAL A 58 -0.28 -20.71 -0.11
N GLN A 59 -0.11 -21.87 -0.75
CA GLN A 59 0.74 -22.92 -0.21
C GLN A 59 2.22 -22.49 -0.17
N GLN A 60 2.72 -21.91 -1.26
CA GLN A 60 4.09 -21.39 -1.32
C GLN A 60 4.33 -20.31 -0.24
N PHE A 61 3.36 -19.42 -0.04
CA PHE A 61 3.44 -18.42 1.03
C PHE A 61 3.55 -19.08 2.41
N LEU A 62 2.73 -20.08 2.71
CA LEU A 62 2.78 -20.79 4.00
C LEU A 62 4.09 -21.57 4.20
N ASP A 63 4.59 -22.20 3.14
CA ASP A 63 5.85 -22.97 3.18
C ASP A 63 7.05 -22.05 3.40
N ASN A 64 7.10 -20.91 2.71
CA ASN A 64 8.15 -19.90 2.86
C ASN A 64 8.18 -19.28 4.26
N TYR A 65 7.02 -19.17 4.91
CA TYR A 65 6.86 -18.48 6.19
C TYR A 65 6.33 -19.39 7.31
N ILE A 66 6.75 -20.65 7.30
CA ILE A 66 6.31 -21.71 8.24
C ILE A 66 6.50 -21.35 9.72
N ASN A 67 7.41 -20.44 10.02
CA ASN A 67 7.68 -19.96 11.39
C ASN A 67 6.57 -19.05 11.94
N PHE A 68 5.73 -18.46 11.09
CA PHE A 68 4.61 -17.62 11.50
C PHE A 68 3.36 -18.45 11.80
N LYS A 69 3.32 -19.09 12.96
CA LYS A 69 2.19 -19.94 13.40
C LYS A 69 0.85 -19.19 13.55
N SER A 70 0.87 -17.86 13.51
CA SER A 70 -0.31 -16.99 13.57
C SER A 70 -1.03 -16.83 12.23
N ILE A 71 -0.46 -17.33 11.11
CA ILE A 71 -1.00 -17.20 9.76
C ILE A 71 -1.78 -18.46 9.38
N LYS A 72 -2.98 -18.27 8.84
CA LYS A 72 -3.79 -19.31 8.20
C LYS A 72 -4.03 -18.97 6.75
N GLY A 73 -3.78 -19.91 5.83
CA GLY A 73 -4.00 -19.73 4.40
C GLY A 73 -5.29 -20.37 3.90
N PHE A 74 -5.94 -19.72 2.95
CA PHE A 74 -7.21 -20.16 2.37
C PHE A 74 -7.21 -19.96 0.85
N THR A 75 -7.85 -20.89 0.16
CA THR A 75 -8.13 -20.82 -1.28
C THR A 75 -9.63 -20.77 -1.59
N ASN A 76 -10.48 -20.97 -0.58
CA ASN A 76 -11.92 -20.78 -0.65
C ASN A 76 -12.30 -19.50 0.11
N ILE A 77 -13.04 -18.62 -0.55
CA ILE A 77 -13.36 -17.29 -0.04
C ILE A 77 -14.32 -17.32 1.16
N GLU A 78 -15.29 -18.22 1.17
CA GLU A 78 -16.25 -18.36 2.27
C GLU A 78 -15.56 -18.80 3.56
N THR A 79 -14.76 -19.88 3.49
CA THR A 79 -14.01 -20.37 4.65
C THR A 79 -12.99 -19.34 5.16
N PHE A 80 -12.40 -18.56 4.25
CA PHE A 80 -11.55 -17.42 4.62
C PHE A 80 -12.32 -16.37 5.44
N ILE A 81 -13.47 -15.90 4.93
CA ILE A 81 -14.29 -14.89 5.63
C ILE A 81 -14.76 -15.42 6.99
N MET A 82 -15.18 -16.67 7.06
CA MET A 82 -15.65 -17.30 8.31
C MET A 82 -14.54 -17.54 9.33
N SER A 83 -13.28 -17.50 8.93
CA SER A 83 -12.14 -17.64 9.83
C SER A 83 -11.79 -16.36 10.60
N ILE A 84 -12.41 -15.22 10.25
CA ILE A 84 -12.11 -13.89 10.83
C ILE A 84 -13.15 -13.55 11.91
N GLU A 85 -12.69 -13.07 13.06
CA GLU A 85 -13.56 -12.62 14.16
C GLU A 85 -14.38 -11.38 13.78
N ARG A 86 -15.59 -11.28 14.34
CA ARG A 86 -16.49 -10.13 14.14
C ARG A 86 -16.22 -9.02 15.16
N PRO A 87 -16.33 -7.75 14.72
CA PRO A 87 -16.51 -7.29 13.35
C PRO A 87 -15.29 -7.63 12.49
N ARG A 88 -15.54 -8.24 11.33
CA ARG A 88 -14.46 -8.66 10.44
C ARG A 88 -13.71 -7.48 9.86
N LYS A 89 -12.41 -7.61 9.77
CA LYS A 89 -11.51 -6.64 9.15
C LYS A 89 -10.83 -7.32 7.97
N ILE A 90 -11.12 -6.88 6.75
CA ILE A 90 -10.68 -7.53 5.51
C ILE A 90 -9.89 -6.52 4.69
N TRP A 91 -8.59 -6.73 4.58
CA TRP A 91 -7.67 -5.86 3.83
C TRP A 91 -7.44 -6.40 2.42
N LEU A 92 -7.78 -5.61 1.42
CA LEU A 92 -7.63 -5.95 0.02
C LEU A 92 -6.31 -5.39 -0.52
N MET A 93 -5.45 -6.26 -1.03
CA MET A 93 -4.19 -5.94 -1.70
C MET A 93 -4.18 -6.50 -3.11
N ILE A 94 -5.19 -6.14 -3.90
CA ILE A 94 -5.39 -6.59 -5.27
C ILE A 94 -5.37 -5.42 -6.26
N LYS A 95 -5.41 -5.74 -7.56
CA LYS A 95 -5.48 -4.71 -8.62
C LYS A 95 -6.71 -3.83 -8.44
N SER A 96 -6.52 -2.52 -8.47
CA SER A 96 -7.59 -1.52 -8.39
C SER A 96 -8.58 -1.58 -9.57
N GLY A 97 -9.71 -0.90 -9.44
CA GLY A 97 -10.75 -0.81 -10.45
C GLY A 97 -11.75 -1.98 -10.36
N LYS A 98 -12.19 -2.50 -11.50
CA LYS A 98 -13.25 -3.53 -11.60
C LYS A 98 -12.97 -4.80 -10.78
N ALA A 99 -11.70 -5.13 -10.49
CA ALA A 99 -11.35 -6.29 -9.69
C ALA A 99 -11.85 -6.14 -8.23
N ILE A 100 -11.75 -4.95 -7.66
CA ILE A 100 -12.30 -4.63 -6.33
C ILE A 100 -13.82 -4.80 -6.33
N ASP A 101 -14.52 -4.24 -7.34
CA ASP A 101 -15.98 -4.32 -7.43
C ASP A 101 -16.47 -5.78 -7.55
N LYS A 102 -15.74 -6.60 -8.33
CA LYS A 102 -16.05 -8.02 -8.46
C LYS A 102 -15.88 -8.77 -7.14
N LEU A 103 -14.76 -8.53 -6.46
CA LEU A 103 -14.47 -9.16 -5.18
C LEU A 103 -15.49 -8.74 -4.10
N ILE A 104 -15.86 -7.46 -4.03
CA ILE A 104 -16.88 -6.98 -3.08
C ILE A 104 -18.20 -7.75 -3.29
N LYS A 105 -18.66 -7.89 -4.53
CA LYS A 105 -19.88 -8.68 -4.84
C LYS A 105 -19.77 -10.13 -4.40
N GLU A 106 -18.61 -10.74 -4.54
CA GLU A 106 -18.35 -12.14 -4.16
C GLU A 106 -18.37 -12.34 -2.65
N ILE A 107 -17.80 -11.41 -1.87
CA ILE A 107 -17.69 -11.54 -0.41
C ILE A 107 -18.92 -11.04 0.35
N LEU A 108 -19.69 -10.12 -0.25
CA LEU A 108 -20.83 -9.46 0.38
C LEU A 108 -21.84 -10.42 1.03
N PRO A 109 -22.21 -11.58 0.42
CA PRO A 109 -23.13 -12.54 1.03
C PRO A 109 -22.65 -13.13 2.36
N PHE A 110 -21.37 -13.10 2.63
CA PHE A 110 -20.77 -13.66 3.84
C PHE A 110 -20.49 -12.62 4.94
N LEU A 111 -20.71 -11.34 4.63
CA LEU A 111 -20.47 -10.23 5.56
C LEU A 111 -21.69 -9.93 6.44
N ASN A 112 -21.42 -9.26 7.54
CA ASN A 112 -22.44 -8.83 8.49
C ASN A 112 -22.30 -7.33 8.80
N SER A 113 -23.37 -6.74 9.26
CA SER A 113 -23.36 -5.34 9.74
C SER A 113 -22.19 -5.10 10.70
N GLY A 114 -21.46 -4.02 10.47
CA GLY A 114 -20.28 -3.65 11.24
C GLY A 114 -18.94 -4.24 10.73
N ASP A 115 -18.97 -5.17 9.78
CA ASP A 115 -17.74 -5.67 9.14
C ASP A 115 -17.08 -4.55 8.31
N VAL A 116 -15.76 -4.60 8.16
CA VAL A 116 -14.95 -3.57 7.52
C VAL A 116 -14.18 -4.16 6.35
N ILE A 117 -14.29 -3.54 5.18
CA ILE A 117 -13.45 -3.79 4.01
C ILE A 117 -12.48 -2.62 3.85
N ILE A 118 -11.18 -2.91 3.73
CA ILE A 118 -10.12 -1.92 3.53
C ILE A 118 -9.51 -2.14 2.14
N ASP A 119 -9.62 -1.18 1.26
CA ASP A 119 -8.90 -1.16 -0.02
C ASP A 119 -7.53 -0.53 0.17
N GLY A 120 -6.48 -1.36 0.21
CA GLY A 120 -5.08 -0.94 0.35
C GLY A 120 -4.37 -0.76 -1.00
N GLY A 121 -5.09 -0.87 -2.11
CA GLY A 121 -4.56 -0.66 -3.45
C GLY A 121 -4.43 0.82 -3.82
N ASN A 122 -3.93 1.09 -5.03
CA ASN A 122 -3.91 2.44 -5.59
C ASN A 122 -5.22 2.71 -6.36
N SER A 123 -6.34 2.70 -5.67
CA SER A 123 -7.65 3.01 -6.26
C SER A 123 -7.86 4.51 -6.42
N HIS A 124 -8.64 4.89 -7.43
CA HIS A 124 -9.08 6.27 -7.56
C HIS A 124 -10.04 6.61 -6.42
N TYR A 125 -9.86 7.78 -5.81
CA TYR A 125 -10.65 8.20 -4.63
C TYR A 125 -12.17 8.24 -4.89
N SER A 126 -12.61 8.58 -6.11
CA SER A 126 -14.03 8.58 -6.46
C SER A 126 -14.63 7.16 -6.51
N ASP A 127 -13.85 6.15 -6.90
CA ASP A 127 -14.29 4.75 -6.81
C ASP A 127 -14.45 4.32 -5.36
N THR A 128 -13.55 4.78 -4.49
CA THR A 128 -13.63 4.51 -3.04
C THR A 128 -14.88 5.13 -2.45
N GLN A 129 -15.18 6.39 -2.79
CA GLN A 129 -16.39 7.09 -2.37
C GLN A 129 -17.66 6.36 -2.82
N ARG A 130 -17.72 5.96 -4.09
CA ARG A 130 -18.85 5.19 -4.64
C ARG A 130 -19.06 3.87 -3.88
N ARG A 131 -17.98 3.09 -3.65
CA ARG A 131 -18.05 1.82 -2.91
C ARG A 131 -18.50 2.00 -1.47
N LEU A 132 -18.02 3.06 -0.82
CA LEU A 132 -18.43 3.42 0.55
C LEU A 132 -19.94 3.62 0.62
N ILE A 133 -20.51 4.47 -0.26
CA ILE A 133 -21.95 4.76 -0.32
C ILE A 133 -22.77 3.49 -0.62
N GLU A 134 -22.27 2.63 -1.52
CA GLU A 134 -22.95 1.37 -1.87
C GLU A 134 -23.00 0.40 -0.69
N LEU A 135 -21.89 0.24 0.05
CA LEU A 135 -21.76 -0.72 1.14
C LEU A 135 -22.41 -0.25 2.44
N GLU A 136 -22.49 1.05 2.66
CA GLU A 136 -23.17 1.64 3.81
C GLU A 136 -24.65 1.27 3.86
N LYS A 137 -25.30 1.04 2.71
CA LYS A 137 -26.69 0.56 2.62
C LYS A 137 -26.89 -0.81 3.30
N ASN A 138 -25.82 -1.59 3.42
CA ASN A 138 -25.81 -2.87 4.10
C ASN A 138 -25.15 -2.79 5.49
N ASN A 139 -24.89 -1.59 6.00
CA ASN A 139 -24.14 -1.33 7.23
C ASN A 139 -22.74 -2.01 7.22
N ILE A 140 -22.12 -2.15 6.06
CA ILE A 140 -20.73 -2.60 5.90
C ILE A 140 -19.86 -1.36 5.74
N TYR A 141 -18.82 -1.26 6.55
CA TYR A 141 -17.87 -0.16 6.44
C TYR A 141 -16.88 -0.41 5.32
N PHE A 142 -16.61 0.61 4.52
CA PHE A 142 -15.58 0.59 3.51
C PHE A 142 -14.56 1.70 3.76
N ALA A 143 -13.29 1.43 3.54
CA ALA A 143 -12.23 2.40 3.69
C ALA A 143 -11.20 2.26 2.57
N GLY A 144 -10.67 3.39 2.11
CA GLY A 144 -9.47 3.44 1.29
C GLY A 144 -8.27 3.73 2.18
N CYS A 145 -7.26 2.87 2.12
CA CYS A 145 -6.02 3.08 2.87
C CYS A 145 -4.83 3.20 1.91
N GLY A 146 -4.34 4.42 1.72
CA GLY A 146 -3.09 4.64 1.01
C GLY A 146 -1.93 4.00 1.76
N VAL A 147 -1.14 3.19 1.06
CA VAL A 147 0.06 2.53 1.60
C VAL A 147 1.29 3.07 0.87
N SER A 148 2.22 3.70 1.59
CA SER A 148 3.46 4.23 1.05
C SER A 148 4.70 3.60 1.69
N GLY A 149 5.77 3.45 0.89
CA GLY A 149 7.03 2.83 1.29
C GLY A 149 7.45 1.63 0.44
N GLY A 150 6.71 1.34 -0.64
CA GLY A 150 7.00 0.24 -1.55
C GLY A 150 7.00 -1.13 -0.85
N GLN A 151 7.70 -2.10 -1.44
CA GLN A 151 7.81 -3.47 -0.89
C GLN A 151 8.44 -3.48 0.51
N LYS A 152 9.52 -2.73 0.71
CA LYS A 152 10.23 -2.62 1.99
C LYS A 152 9.32 -2.03 3.07
N GLY A 153 8.58 -0.96 2.73
CA GLY A 153 7.61 -0.35 3.64
C GLY A 153 6.45 -1.28 3.99
N ALA A 154 5.84 -1.96 3.03
CA ALA A 154 4.79 -2.93 3.30
C ALA A 154 5.24 -3.99 4.31
N ARG A 155 6.49 -4.47 4.19
CA ARG A 155 7.05 -5.52 5.06
C ARG A 155 7.49 -5.02 6.43
N HIS A 156 8.06 -3.83 6.54
CA HIS A 156 8.77 -3.38 7.75
C HIS A 156 8.21 -2.10 8.37
N GLY A 157 7.23 -1.48 7.75
CA GLY A 157 6.58 -0.26 8.21
C GLY A 157 6.30 0.68 7.06
N ALA A 158 5.02 0.87 6.75
CA ALA A 158 4.55 1.79 5.72
C ALA A 158 4.00 3.07 6.34
N SER A 159 3.98 4.16 5.57
CA SER A 159 3.11 5.29 5.87
C SER A 159 1.69 4.96 5.42
N LEU A 160 0.71 5.08 6.33
CA LEU A 160 -0.66 4.62 6.14
C LEU A 160 -1.64 5.80 6.22
N MET A 161 -2.37 6.03 5.13
CA MET A 161 -3.32 7.14 4.96
C MET A 161 -4.74 6.58 4.93
N PHE A 162 -5.37 6.45 6.10
CA PHE A 162 -6.70 5.87 6.20
C PHE A 162 -7.80 6.90 5.94
N GLY A 163 -8.73 6.60 5.02
CA GLY A 163 -9.92 7.41 4.76
C GLY A 163 -11.17 6.55 4.67
N GLY A 164 -12.28 7.08 5.15
CA GLY A 164 -13.56 6.39 5.18
C GLY A 164 -14.28 6.59 6.51
N ASN A 165 -15.11 5.63 6.92
CA ASN A 165 -15.89 5.74 8.14
C ASN A 165 -14.99 5.77 9.39
N SER A 166 -15.21 6.73 10.30
CA SER A 166 -14.42 6.90 11.53
C SER A 166 -14.47 5.68 12.47
N LYS A 167 -15.61 4.99 12.54
CA LYS A 167 -15.74 3.75 13.33
C LYS A 167 -14.86 2.62 12.76
N ALA A 168 -14.72 2.56 11.43
CA ALA A 168 -13.79 1.63 10.80
C ALA A 168 -12.34 1.95 11.18
N TYR A 169 -11.97 3.24 11.23
CA TYR A 169 -10.65 3.66 11.69
C TYR A 169 -10.40 3.27 13.16
N GLU A 170 -11.36 3.49 14.05
CA GLU A 170 -11.26 3.09 15.46
C GLU A 170 -11.00 1.57 15.62
N LEU A 171 -11.70 0.75 14.84
CA LEU A 171 -11.53 -0.71 14.83
C LEU A 171 -10.17 -1.16 14.30
N LEU A 172 -9.56 -0.39 13.42
CA LEU A 172 -8.31 -0.72 12.75
C LEU A 172 -7.08 -0.05 13.34
N SER A 173 -7.24 1.07 14.03
CA SER A 173 -6.13 1.85 14.59
C SER A 173 -5.14 1.02 15.43
N PRO A 174 -5.56 0.00 16.22
CA PRO A 174 -4.62 -0.87 16.93
C PRO A 174 -3.68 -1.64 16.01
N VAL A 175 -4.16 -2.08 14.84
CA VAL A 175 -3.33 -2.75 13.82
C VAL A 175 -2.47 -1.72 13.10
N LEU A 176 -3.08 -0.62 12.62
CA LEU A 176 -2.38 0.45 11.87
C LEU A 176 -1.21 1.01 12.67
N ASN A 177 -1.39 1.31 13.95
CA ASN A 177 -0.35 1.79 14.85
C ASN A 177 0.85 0.84 14.97
N LYS A 178 0.63 -0.45 14.87
CA LYS A 178 1.67 -1.46 15.01
C LYS A 178 2.46 -1.67 13.71
N ILE A 179 1.77 -1.69 12.57
CA ILE A 179 2.37 -2.00 11.27
C ILE A 179 2.93 -0.78 10.53
N ALA A 180 2.58 0.44 10.96
CA ALA A 180 3.09 1.66 10.37
C ALA A 180 4.59 1.85 10.66
N ALA A 181 5.28 2.55 9.76
CA ALA A 181 6.61 3.11 10.02
C ALA A 181 6.57 3.97 11.28
N LYS A 182 7.73 4.17 11.87
CA LYS A 182 7.89 5.08 13.02
C LYS A 182 8.71 6.29 12.60
N ASP A 183 8.30 7.46 13.05
CA ASP A 183 9.11 8.65 12.92
C ASP A 183 10.31 8.61 13.90
N LYS A 184 11.14 9.65 13.89
CA LYS A 184 12.31 9.78 14.78
C LYS A 184 11.96 9.78 16.26
N ASP A 185 10.73 10.14 16.62
CA ASP A 185 10.23 10.20 17.99
C ASP A 185 9.47 8.91 18.39
N GLY A 186 9.40 7.92 17.48
CA GLY A 186 8.73 6.64 17.69
C GLY A 186 7.21 6.67 17.43
N ASN A 187 6.66 7.77 16.92
CA ASN A 187 5.24 7.87 16.60
C ASN A 187 4.92 7.10 15.31
N PRO A 188 3.76 6.43 15.22
CA PRO A 188 3.38 5.69 14.03
C PRO A 188 3.02 6.64 12.87
N CYS A 189 3.64 6.45 11.72
CA CYS A 189 3.34 7.17 10.48
C CYS A 189 2.01 6.67 9.89
N GLN A 190 0.92 6.90 10.58
CA GLN A 190 -0.42 6.59 10.13
C GLN A 190 -1.41 7.64 10.65
N GLY A 191 -2.54 7.81 9.95
CA GLY A 191 -3.55 8.76 10.42
C GLY A 191 -4.89 8.61 9.70
N TYR A 192 -5.92 9.15 10.34
CA TYR A 192 -7.23 9.31 9.73
C TYR A 192 -7.24 10.59 8.88
N MET A 193 -7.35 10.41 7.56
CA MET A 193 -7.28 11.51 6.58
C MET A 193 -8.64 12.20 6.38
N GLY A 194 -9.71 11.62 6.87
CA GLY A 194 -11.08 12.12 6.72
C GLY A 194 -12.03 11.05 6.20
N ASN A 195 -13.27 11.48 5.97
CA ASN A 195 -14.34 10.65 5.42
C ASN A 195 -14.10 10.29 3.95
N ASP A 196 -15.00 9.50 3.38
CA ASP A 196 -15.10 9.19 1.96
C ASP A 196 -13.80 8.58 1.38
N GLY A 197 -13.39 9.07 0.21
CA GLY A 197 -12.16 8.68 -0.48
C GLY A 197 -10.88 9.36 0.02
N ALA A 198 -10.90 10.06 1.16
CA ALA A 198 -9.80 10.92 1.62
C ALA A 198 -8.45 10.19 1.71
N GLY A 199 -8.41 8.94 2.16
CA GLY A 199 -7.16 8.17 2.23
C GLY A 199 -6.51 7.96 0.87
N HIS A 200 -7.28 7.59 -0.15
CA HIS A 200 -6.78 7.45 -1.51
C HIS A 200 -6.50 8.80 -2.18
N PHE A 201 -7.27 9.85 -1.84
CA PHE A 201 -7.00 11.20 -2.33
C PHE A 201 -5.64 11.71 -1.83
N ILE A 202 -5.38 11.61 -0.54
CA ILE A 202 -4.09 12.00 0.05
C ILE A 202 -2.94 11.16 -0.53
N LYS A 203 -3.16 9.83 -0.70
CA LYS A 203 -2.13 8.98 -1.35
C LYS A 203 -1.88 9.37 -2.80
N MET A 204 -2.89 9.78 -3.52
CA MET A 204 -2.77 10.28 -4.89
C MET A 204 -1.90 11.56 -4.94
N VAL A 205 -2.17 12.52 -4.04
CA VAL A 205 -1.39 13.77 -3.92
C VAL A 205 0.05 13.47 -3.51
N HIS A 206 0.24 12.61 -2.51
CA HIS A 206 1.55 12.11 -2.10
C HIS A 206 2.35 11.56 -3.30
N ASN A 207 1.75 10.70 -4.11
CA ASN A 207 2.42 10.16 -5.30
C ASN A 207 2.74 11.25 -6.34
N GLY A 208 1.89 12.26 -6.47
CA GLY A 208 2.16 13.42 -7.32
C GLY A 208 3.40 14.19 -6.84
N ILE A 209 3.52 14.42 -5.55
CA ILE A 209 4.70 15.06 -4.93
C ILE A 209 5.95 14.21 -5.16
N GLU A 210 5.88 12.89 -4.99
CA GLU A 210 6.99 11.97 -5.30
C GLU A 210 7.45 12.10 -6.77
N TYR A 211 6.52 12.30 -7.71
CA TYR A 211 6.88 12.54 -9.13
C TYR A 211 7.68 13.83 -9.28
N ALA A 212 7.28 14.90 -8.60
CA ALA A 212 7.99 16.17 -8.65
C ALA A 212 9.39 16.04 -8.03
N ASP A 213 9.52 15.38 -6.88
CA ASP A 213 10.79 15.14 -6.20
C ASP A 213 11.74 14.30 -7.09
N MET A 214 11.26 13.21 -7.67
CA MET A 214 12.05 12.41 -8.62
C MET A 214 12.48 13.21 -9.84
N GLN A 215 11.65 14.11 -10.35
CA GLN A 215 12.01 14.97 -11.49
C GLN A 215 13.09 15.97 -11.11
N ILE A 216 13.00 16.61 -9.96
CA ILE A 216 14.01 17.52 -9.43
C ILE A 216 15.36 16.80 -9.27
N LEU A 217 15.35 15.60 -8.69
CA LEU A 217 16.56 14.79 -8.55
C LEU A 217 17.17 14.41 -9.92
N ALA A 218 16.34 14.04 -10.89
CA ALA A 218 16.78 13.71 -12.24
C ALA A 218 17.38 14.91 -12.98
N GLU A 219 16.78 16.09 -12.87
CA GLU A 219 17.29 17.33 -13.45
C GLU A 219 18.58 17.78 -12.78
N THR A 220 18.64 17.72 -11.44
CA THR A 220 19.86 18.03 -10.70
C THR A 220 21.01 17.09 -11.11
N PHE A 221 20.74 15.79 -11.19
CA PHE A 221 21.71 14.82 -11.65
C PHE A 221 22.18 15.12 -13.07
N SER A 222 21.26 15.45 -14.00
CA SER A 222 21.58 15.77 -15.38
C SER A 222 22.54 16.96 -15.49
N VAL A 223 22.30 18.03 -14.73
CA VAL A 223 23.18 19.22 -14.71
C VAL A 223 24.56 18.88 -14.15
N LEU A 224 24.62 18.09 -13.06
CA LEU A 224 25.90 17.74 -12.43
C LEU A 224 26.71 16.74 -13.27
N LYS A 225 26.05 15.81 -13.95
CA LYS A 225 26.68 14.75 -14.75
C LYS A 225 27.59 15.30 -15.86
N ASP A 226 27.28 16.46 -16.42
CA ASP A 226 28.08 17.08 -17.47
C ASP A 226 29.40 17.69 -16.94
N GLN A 227 29.53 17.90 -15.63
CA GLN A 227 30.65 18.58 -15.00
C GLN A 227 31.41 17.72 -13.99
N MET A 228 30.83 16.62 -13.53
CA MET A 228 31.32 15.83 -12.39
C MET A 228 31.24 14.33 -12.62
N THR A 229 32.09 13.60 -11.96
CA THR A 229 32.04 12.14 -11.89
C THR A 229 30.94 11.66 -10.91
N TYR A 230 30.45 10.42 -11.09
CA TYR A 230 29.44 9.87 -10.17
C TYR A 230 29.87 9.87 -8.69
N PRO A 231 31.12 9.55 -8.31
CA PRO A 231 31.56 9.67 -6.92
C PRO A 231 31.46 11.09 -6.37
N GLU A 232 31.77 12.12 -7.17
CA GLU A 232 31.64 13.53 -6.77
C GLU A 232 30.16 13.92 -6.58
N ILE A 233 29.28 13.52 -7.48
CA ILE A 233 27.82 13.73 -7.35
C ILE A 233 27.29 13.05 -6.10
N VAL A 234 27.72 11.82 -5.83
CA VAL A 234 27.35 11.06 -4.62
C VAL A 234 27.73 11.84 -3.35
N LEU A 235 28.94 12.40 -3.29
CA LEU A 235 29.37 13.21 -2.12
C LEU A 235 28.48 14.45 -1.92
N ILE A 236 28.07 15.11 -3.00
CA ILE A 236 27.13 16.25 -2.93
C ILE A 236 25.77 15.78 -2.38
N PHE A 237 25.21 14.70 -2.96
CA PHE A 237 23.91 14.18 -2.53
C PHE A 237 23.94 13.66 -1.10
N GLN A 238 25.03 13.02 -0.67
CA GLN A 238 25.22 12.63 0.74
C GLN A 238 25.20 13.84 1.68
N LYS A 239 25.85 14.92 1.30
CA LYS A 239 25.83 16.16 2.09
C LYS A 239 24.43 16.77 2.13
N MET A 240 23.70 16.81 1.03
CA MET A 240 22.31 17.29 0.98
C MET A 240 21.41 16.40 1.87
N ASN A 241 21.62 15.10 1.88
CA ASN A 241 20.81 14.16 2.67
C ASN A 241 21.03 14.22 4.19
N THR A 242 21.91 15.09 4.66
CA THR A 242 22.08 15.42 6.10
C THR A 242 21.36 16.69 6.51
N GLY A 243 20.78 17.43 5.55
CA GLY A 243 20.16 18.74 5.74
C GLY A 243 18.63 18.71 5.61
N PHE A 244 18.11 19.87 5.28
CA PHE A 244 16.67 20.08 5.06
C PHE A 244 16.14 19.27 3.86
N GLU A 245 16.97 19.02 2.87
CA GLU A 245 16.65 18.27 1.65
C GLU A 245 16.65 16.74 1.86
N SER A 246 16.94 16.27 3.08
CA SER A 246 16.99 14.85 3.40
C SER A 246 15.67 14.17 3.08
N SER A 247 15.74 13.12 2.21
CA SER A 247 14.57 12.36 1.80
C SER A 247 14.93 10.91 1.49
N TYR A 248 13.92 10.03 1.58
CA TYR A 248 14.07 8.64 1.16
C TYR A 248 14.46 8.53 -0.32
N LEU A 249 13.89 9.37 -1.19
CA LEU A 249 14.21 9.36 -2.62
C LEU A 249 15.65 9.78 -2.89
N LEU A 250 16.18 10.75 -2.14
CA LEU A 250 17.58 11.13 -2.22
C LEU A 250 18.50 10.00 -1.70
N GLU A 251 18.13 9.32 -0.60
CA GLU A 251 18.87 8.17 -0.07
C GLU A 251 19.02 7.07 -1.13
N ILE A 252 17.92 6.62 -1.74
CA ILE A 252 17.98 5.57 -2.77
C ILE A 252 18.69 6.05 -4.05
N THR A 253 18.63 7.34 -4.39
CA THR A 253 19.36 7.90 -5.53
C THR A 253 20.87 7.78 -5.30
N ILE A 254 21.36 8.06 -4.10
CA ILE A 254 22.75 7.85 -3.71
C ILE A 254 23.16 6.39 -3.90
N GLU A 255 22.34 5.44 -3.42
CA GLU A 255 22.61 4.00 -3.59
C GLU A 255 22.66 3.60 -5.06
N ILE A 256 21.72 4.11 -5.89
CA ILE A 256 21.67 3.84 -7.34
C ILE A 256 22.93 4.33 -8.03
N LEU A 257 23.39 5.55 -7.73
CA LEU A 257 24.59 6.14 -8.35
C LEU A 257 25.90 5.42 -7.96
N GLN A 258 25.92 4.70 -6.85
CA GLN A 258 27.06 3.89 -6.40
C GLN A 258 27.04 2.48 -6.99
N LYS A 259 25.88 1.99 -7.46
CA LYS A 259 25.73 0.61 -7.93
C LYS A 259 26.46 0.39 -9.24
N LYS A 260 27.29 -0.68 -9.27
CA LYS A 260 28.04 -1.09 -10.47
C LYS A 260 27.70 -2.53 -10.86
N GLU A 261 27.82 -2.80 -12.15
CA GLU A 261 27.84 -4.12 -12.74
C GLU A 261 29.16 -4.26 -13.53
N GLY A 262 30.09 -5.07 -13.00
CA GLY A 262 31.47 -5.06 -13.49
C GLY A 262 32.13 -3.69 -13.31
N ASN A 263 32.64 -3.12 -14.41
CA ASN A 263 33.29 -1.81 -14.43
C ASN A 263 32.35 -0.66 -14.78
N HIS A 264 31.07 -0.93 -15.05
CA HIS A 264 30.09 0.07 -15.46
C HIS A 264 29.16 0.46 -14.31
N TYR A 265 28.78 1.72 -14.22
CA TYR A 265 27.71 2.14 -13.33
C TYR A 265 26.39 1.60 -13.84
N LEU A 266 25.59 0.97 -12.95
CA LEU A 266 24.34 0.32 -13.33
C LEU A 266 23.35 1.30 -13.96
N ILE A 267 23.35 2.56 -13.52
CA ILE A 267 22.49 3.60 -14.05
C ILE A 267 22.69 3.85 -15.56
N ASP A 268 23.91 3.67 -16.07
CA ASP A 268 24.23 3.82 -17.50
C ASP A 268 23.70 2.65 -18.35
N LEU A 269 23.41 1.51 -17.71
CA LEU A 269 22.91 0.29 -18.33
C LEU A 269 21.39 0.17 -18.29
N ILE A 270 20.72 1.02 -17.49
CA ILE A 270 19.26 1.01 -17.32
C ILE A 270 18.62 1.79 -18.49
N LEU A 271 17.48 1.27 -18.98
CA LEU A 271 16.67 1.96 -19.95
C LEU A 271 16.16 3.29 -19.37
N ASP A 272 16.45 4.41 -20.02
CA ASP A 272 16.00 5.75 -19.64
C ASP A 272 14.52 5.99 -19.96
N GLN A 273 13.66 5.18 -19.36
CA GLN A 273 12.23 5.22 -19.57
C GLN A 273 11.50 4.97 -18.25
N ALA A 274 10.62 5.89 -17.86
CA ALA A 274 9.76 5.74 -16.69
C ALA A 274 8.30 5.48 -17.11
N SER A 275 7.70 4.44 -16.51
CA SER A 275 6.27 4.15 -16.70
C SER A 275 5.39 5.06 -15.85
N ASN A 276 4.13 5.24 -16.27
CA ASN A 276 3.12 6.00 -15.55
C ASN A 276 2.01 5.08 -15.06
N LYS A 277 1.69 5.13 -13.75
CA LYS A 277 0.59 4.36 -13.13
C LYS A 277 -0.70 5.18 -12.97
N GLY A 278 -0.74 6.43 -13.46
CA GLY A 278 -1.90 7.31 -13.46
C GLY A 278 -2.04 8.24 -12.24
N THR A 279 -1.43 7.94 -11.10
CA THR A 279 -1.62 8.71 -9.85
C THR A 279 -1.16 10.17 -9.95
N GLY A 280 -0.03 10.44 -10.61
CA GLY A 280 0.42 11.83 -10.86
C GLY A 280 -0.55 12.60 -11.77
N MET A 281 -1.05 11.96 -12.83
CA MET A 281 -2.06 12.55 -13.71
C MET A 281 -3.35 12.86 -12.94
N TRP A 282 -3.80 11.96 -12.07
CA TRP A 282 -5.01 12.21 -11.25
C TRP A 282 -4.82 13.40 -10.32
N SER A 283 -3.62 13.55 -9.72
CA SER A 283 -3.29 14.71 -8.87
C SER A 283 -3.34 16.01 -9.67
N SER A 284 -2.75 16.04 -10.87
CA SER A 284 -2.80 17.22 -11.75
C SER A 284 -4.24 17.56 -12.18
N LYS A 285 -5.03 16.54 -12.51
CA LYS A 285 -6.44 16.73 -12.87
C LYS A 285 -7.26 17.28 -11.69
N ALA A 286 -7.08 16.71 -10.50
CA ALA A 286 -7.77 17.17 -9.30
C ALA A 286 -7.42 18.64 -8.97
N ALA A 287 -6.15 19.04 -9.14
CA ALA A 287 -5.75 20.42 -8.95
C ALA A 287 -6.43 21.37 -9.92
N LEU A 288 -6.52 21.00 -11.22
CA LEU A 288 -7.25 21.78 -12.22
C LEU A 288 -8.74 21.89 -11.88
N ASP A 289 -9.37 20.79 -11.47
CA ASP A 289 -10.79 20.76 -11.10
C ASP A 289 -11.07 21.64 -9.85
N LEU A 290 -10.09 21.78 -8.95
CA LEU A 290 -10.20 22.58 -7.72
C LEU A 290 -9.69 24.03 -7.88
N GLY A 291 -9.06 24.38 -8.99
CA GLY A 291 -8.41 25.68 -9.19
C GLY A 291 -7.13 25.87 -8.36
N GLU A 292 -6.45 24.76 -7.98
CA GLU A 292 -5.25 24.79 -7.18
C GLU A 292 -3.97 24.79 -8.03
N VAL A 293 -2.92 25.46 -7.52
CA VAL A 293 -1.62 25.52 -8.20
C VAL A 293 -0.86 24.21 -8.07
N ASN A 294 -0.49 23.61 -9.21
CA ASN A 294 0.17 22.30 -9.26
C ASN A 294 1.19 22.22 -10.41
N THR A 295 2.02 23.24 -10.56
CA THR A 295 2.97 23.35 -11.69
C THR A 295 4.03 22.26 -11.70
N MET A 296 4.68 21.99 -10.54
CA MET A 296 5.78 21.02 -10.44
C MET A 296 5.31 19.59 -10.70
N ILE A 297 4.20 19.18 -10.08
CA ILE A 297 3.64 17.83 -10.30
C ILE A 297 3.23 17.66 -11.77
N SER A 298 2.57 18.65 -12.36
CA SER A 298 2.15 18.61 -13.74
C SER A 298 3.36 18.53 -14.70
N SER A 299 4.41 19.31 -14.45
CA SER A 299 5.66 19.24 -15.22
C SER A 299 6.30 17.84 -15.13
N ALA A 300 6.37 17.26 -13.93
CA ALA A 300 6.90 15.92 -13.72
C ALA A 300 6.07 14.84 -14.43
N VAL A 301 4.74 14.98 -14.49
CA VAL A 301 3.86 14.08 -15.23
C VAL A 301 4.15 14.15 -16.73
N PHE A 302 4.31 15.35 -17.28
CA PHE A 302 4.68 15.52 -18.69
C PHE A 302 6.09 14.99 -18.99
N ALA A 303 7.06 15.22 -18.12
CA ALA A 303 8.40 14.65 -18.25
C ALA A 303 8.36 13.11 -18.32
N ARG A 304 7.50 12.45 -17.53
CA ARG A 304 7.27 11.01 -17.62
C ARG A 304 6.64 10.57 -18.93
N TYR A 305 5.70 11.34 -19.46
CA TYR A 305 5.15 11.06 -20.80
C TYR A 305 6.23 11.16 -21.85
N LEU A 306 7.04 12.21 -21.83
CA LEU A 306 8.20 12.36 -22.74
C LEU A 306 9.20 11.21 -22.56
N SER A 307 9.50 10.81 -21.33
CA SER A 307 10.37 9.66 -21.03
C SER A 307 9.87 8.37 -21.69
N SER A 308 8.55 8.12 -21.71
CA SER A 308 7.97 6.92 -22.31
C SER A 308 8.03 6.91 -23.85
N MET A 309 8.27 8.08 -24.48
CA MET A 309 8.35 8.25 -25.94
C MET A 309 9.80 8.13 -26.44
N LYS A 310 10.53 7.09 -26.00
CA LYS A 310 11.98 6.96 -26.27
C LYS A 310 12.31 7.00 -27.75
N THR A 311 11.57 6.29 -28.60
CA THR A 311 11.78 6.25 -30.04
C THR A 311 11.64 7.63 -30.73
N GLN A 312 10.77 8.48 -30.20
CA GLN A 312 10.57 9.84 -30.69
C GLN A 312 11.61 10.83 -30.16
N ARG A 313 12.23 10.54 -29.01
CA ARG A 313 13.29 11.37 -28.43
C ARG A 313 14.66 11.14 -29.04
N LEU A 314 14.89 9.96 -29.62
CA LEU A 314 16.12 9.55 -30.32
C LEU A 314 15.99 9.70 -31.82
#